data_e8ff126246d41d46fc31f49a64a678cb
#
_entry.id   e8ff126246d41d46fc31f49a64a678cb
#
_cell.length_a   1.000
_cell.length_b   1.000
_cell.length_c   1.000
_cell.angle_alpha   90.00
_cell.angle_beta   90.00
_cell.angle_gamma   90.00
#
_symmetry.space_group_name_H-M   'P 1'
#
loop_
_entity.id
_entity.type
_entity.pdbx_description
1 polymer ?
#
loop_
_entity_poly.entity_id
_entity_poly.type
_entity_poly.pdbx_seq_one_letter_code
_entity_poly.pdbx_strand_id
1 'polypeptide(L)'
;MDEMMKEINKYANGTYMKVEWENDQLVLIGKINTIYETNNGLEEEDDGYKEFYACAFNIEKIVNNLKGREYHIGDLIEISVENEPTLITLDDGSIIWKK
;
A
#
# COMPACT_ATOMS: atom_id res chain seq x y z
N MET A 1 -14.70 3.16 2.96
CA MET A 1 -13.32 3.20 2.44
C MET A 1 -12.64 4.46 2.95
N ASP A 2 -11.42 4.35 3.45
CA ASP A 2 -10.65 5.52 3.90
C ASP A 2 -10.17 6.36 2.70
N GLU A 3 -9.69 7.57 2.99
CA GLU A 3 -9.31 8.51 1.93
C GLU A 3 -8.19 7.99 1.03
N MET A 4 -7.19 7.32 1.61
CA MET A 4 -6.09 6.75 0.82
C MET A 4 -6.60 5.69 -0.14
N MET A 5 -7.46 4.78 0.33
CA MET A 5 -8.01 3.73 -0.51
C MET A 5 -8.93 4.30 -1.58
N LYS A 6 -9.69 5.36 -1.28
CA LYS A 6 -10.52 6.04 -2.30
C LYS A 6 -9.65 6.55 -3.45
N GLU A 7 -8.49 7.11 -3.13
CA GLU A 7 -7.59 7.63 -4.16
C GLU A 7 -6.97 6.51 -4.99
N ILE A 8 -6.52 5.43 -4.35
CA ILE A 8 -5.97 4.26 -5.05
C ILE A 8 -7.03 3.60 -5.93
N ASN A 9 -8.27 3.53 -5.43
CA ASN A 9 -9.37 2.86 -6.13
C ASN A 9 -9.81 3.57 -7.43
N LYS A 10 -9.31 4.77 -7.68
CA LYS A 10 -9.56 5.48 -8.94
C LYS A 10 -8.78 4.89 -10.12
N TYR A 11 -7.80 4.03 -9.83
CA TYR A 11 -6.92 3.47 -10.83
C TYR A 11 -7.18 1.98 -11.03
N ALA A 12 -6.97 1.51 -12.24
CA ALA A 12 -7.20 0.10 -12.58
C ALA A 12 -6.14 -0.81 -11.97
N ASN A 13 -6.51 -2.07 -11.76
CA ASN A 13 -5.53 -3.11 -11.43
C ASN A 13 -4.47 -3.15 -12.53
N GLY A 14 -3.22 -3.33 -12.15
CA GLY A 14 -2.09 -3.27 -13.06
C GLY A 14 -1.45 -1.90 -13.20
N THR A 15 -2.05 -0.85 -12.62
CA THR A 15 -1.46 0.50 -12.62
C THR A 15 -0.17 0.50 -11.81
N TYR A 16 0.91 1.05 -12.38
CA TYR A 16 2.17 1.20 -11.68
C TYR A 16 2.13 2.35 -10.70
N MET A 17 2.70 2.11 -9.51
CA MET A 17 2.83 3.12 -8.47
C MET A 17 4.21 3.06 -7.84
N LYS A 18 4.68 4.20 -7.37
CA LYS A 18 5.83 4.30 -6.47
C LYS A 18 5.28 4.59 -5.09
N VAL A 19 5.65 3.79 -4.11
CA VAL A 19 5.13 3.88 -2.75
C VAL A 19 6.29 4.06 -1.78
N GLU A 20 6.18 5.06 -0.91
CA GLU A 20 7.20 5.38 0.09
C GLU A 20 6.62 5.27 1.49
N TRP A 21 7.34 4.57 2.37
CA TRP A 21 7.02 4.47 3.78
C TRP A 21 8.08 5.19 4.60
N GLU A 22 7.65 5.84 5.68
CA GLU A 22 8.53 6.61 6.56
C GLU A 22 9.46 7.52 5.74
N ASN A 23 8.84 8.35 4.92
CA ASN A 23 9.51 9.19 3.93
C ASN A 23 10.24 8.27 2.92
N ASP A 24 11.54 8.40 2.76
CA ASP A 24 12.29 7.61 1.79
C ASP A 24 13.01 6.40 2.40
N GLN A 25 12.67 5.99 3.62
CA GLN A 25 13.30 4.85 4.29
C GLN A 25 13.00 3.53 3.59
N LEU A 26 11.82 3.42 3.02
CA LEU A 26 11.41 2.27 2.20
C LEU A 26 10.67 2.80 0.98
N VAL A 27 11.20 2.51 -0.21
CA VAL A 27 10.63 2.97 -1.47
C VAL A 27 10.54 1.78 -2.43
N LEU A 28 9.32 1.47 -2.84
CA LEU A 28 9.02 0.35 -3.73
C LEU A 28 8.28 0.86 -4.96
N ILE A 29 8.54 0.24 -6.10
CA ILE A 29 7.76 0.42 -7.33
C ILE A 29 7.09 -0.89 -7.65
N GLY A 30 5.82 -0.83 -8.00
CA GLY A 30 5.06 -2.02 -8.33
C GLY A 30 3.70 -1.71 -8.92
N LYS A 31 2.84 -2.71 -8.95
CA LYS A 31 1.52 -2.62 -9.55
C LYS A 31 0.43 -2.84 -8.52
N ILE A 32 -0.69 -2.15 -8.71
CA ILE A 32 -1.93 -2.50 -8.02
C ILE A 32 -2.33 -3.89 -8.49
N ASN A 33 -2.41 -4.85 -7.58
CA ASN A 33 -2.92 -6.19 -7.89
C ASN A 33 -4.44 -6.20 -7.76
N THR A 34 -4.95 -5.88 -6.57
CA THR A 34 -6.39 -5.80 -6.31
C THR A 34 -6.66 -5.02 -5.04
N ILE A 35 -7.89 -4.57 -4.88
CA ILE A 35 -8.36 -3.95 -3.65
C ILE A 35 -9.37 -4.92 -3.02
N TYR A 36 -9.24 -5.13 -1.73
CA TYR A 36 -10.06 -6.10 -1.00
C TYR A 36 -10.40 -5.58 0.39
N GLU A 37 -11.48 -6.11 0.96
CA GLU A 37 -11.86 -5.84 2.34
C GLU A 37 -11.21 -6.85 3.26
N THR A 38 -10.70 -6.39 4.38
CA THR A 38 -10.02 -7.23 5.37
C THR A 38 -10.27 -6.67 6.78
N ASN A 39 -9.59 -7.25 7.76
CA ASN A 39 -9.70 -6.81 9.14
C ASN A 39 -8.34 -6.91 9.83
N ASN A 40 -8.28 -6.46 11.08
CA ASN A 40 -7.04 -6.44 11.85
C ASN A 40 -6.73 -7.76 12.58
N GLY A 41 -7.42 -8.84 12.24
CA GLY A 41 -7.16 -10.16 12.82
C GLY A 41 -7.86 -10.44 14.14
N LEU A 42 -8.58 -9.46 14.70
CA LEU A 42 -9.35 -9.67 15.91
C LEU A 42 -10.74 -10.25 15.59
N GLU A 43 -11.39 -10.82 16.59
CA GLU A 43 -12.76 -11.29 16.46
C GLU A 43 -13.73 -10.10 16.50
N GLU A 44 -14.89 -10.23 15.89
CA GLU A 44 -15.89 -9.14 15.82
C GLU A 44 -16.29 -8.61 17.20
N GLU A 45 -16.36 -9.49 18.21
CA GLU A 45 -16.74 -9.14 19.57
C GLU A 45 -15.59 -8.55 20.40
N ASP A 46 -14.36 -8.57 19.89
CA ASP A 46 -13.21 -8.04 20.62
C ASP A 46 -13.16 -6.51 20.53
N ASP A 47 -12.73 -5.89 21.63
CA ASP A 47 -12.46 -4.45 21.62
C ASP A 47 -11.33 -4.17 20.66
N GLY A 48 -11.53 -3.15 19.83
CA GLY A 48 -10.54 -2.77 18.83
C GLY A 48 -10.65 -3.51 17.50
N TYR A 49 -11.66 -4.37 17.34
CA TYR A 49 -11.95 -4.99 16.04
C TYR A 49 -12.18 -3.90 15.00
N LYS A 50 -11.59 -4.10 13.80
CA LYS A 50 -11.64 -3.09 12.75
C LYS A 50 -11.66 -3.77 11.39
N GLU A 51 -12.57 -3.31 10.54
CA GLU A 51 -12.62 -3.70 9.13
C GLU A 51 -12.11 -2.52 8.30
N PHE A 52 -11.38 -2.82 7.24
CA PHE A 52 -10.85 -1.78 6.35
C PHE A 52 -10.60 -2.36 4.96
N TYR A 53 -10.42 -1.47 3.98
CA TYR A 53 -10.02 -1.86 2.64
C TYR A 53 -8.50 -1.77 2.53
N ALA A 54 -7.93 -2.68 1.76
CA ALA A 54 -6.50 -2.75 1.51
C ALA A 54 -6.22 -2.94 0.03
N CYS A 55 -5.03 -2.53 -0.38
CA CYS A 55 -4.52 -2.77 -1.73
C CYS A 55 -3.43 -3.83 -1.64
N ALA A 56 -3.60 -4.91 -2.40
CA ALA A 56 -2.51 -5.85 -2.63
C ALA A 56 -1.60 -5.22 -3.69
N PHE A 57 -0.35 -4.96 -3.32
CA PHE A 57 0.63 -4.30 -4.14
C PHE A 57 1.72 -5.30 -4.53
N ASN A 58 1.93 -5.48 -5.82
CA ASN A 58 2.91 -6.43 -6.35
C ASN A 58 4.23 -5.71 -6.58
N ILE A 59 5.29 -6.10 -5.85
CA ILE A 59 6.59 -5.47 -5.91
C ILE A 59 7.29 -5.83 -7.21
N GLU A 60 7.65 -4.80 -8.00
CA GLU A 60 8.40 -4.95 -9.25
C GLU A 60 9.85 -4.48 -9.07
N LYS A 61 10.09 -3.50 -8.18
CA LYS A 61 11.41 -2.93 -7.96
C LYS A 61 11.54 -2.41 -6.53
N ILE A 62 12.68 -2.68 -5.92
CA ILE A 62 13.03 -2.12 -4.61
C ILE A 62 14.01 -0.98 -4.87
N VAL A 63 13.55 0.26 -4.68
CA VAL A 63 14.35 1.45 -4.93
C VAL A 63 15.24 1.76 -3.74
N ASN A 64 14.68 1.65 -2.53
CA ASN A 64 15.39 1.92 -1.30
C ASN A 64 14.82 1.05 -0.19
N ASN A 65 15.66 0.50 0.67
CA ASN A 65 15.23 -0.36 1.76
C ASN A 65 16.15 -0.18 2.97
N LEU A 66 16.16 1.03 3.51
CA LEU A 66 16.96 1.36 4.71
C LEU A 66 16.39 0.72 5.97
N LYS A 67 15.16 0.23 5.90
CA LYS A 67 14.53 -0.47 7.02
C LYS A 67 14.97 -1.93 7.13
N GLY A 68 15.67 -2.45 6.14
CA GLY A 68 16.17 -3.82 6.15
C GLY A 68 15.07 -4.89 6.10
N ARG A 69 13.93 -4.58 5.51
CA ARG A 69 12.82 -5.51 5.39
C ARG A 69 13.11 -6.59 4.36
N GLU A 70 12.61 -7.80 4.61
CA GLU A 70 12.81 -8.93 3.69
C GLU A 70 11.73 -8.94 2.61
N TYR A 71 11.83 -8.02 1.66
CA TYR A 71 10.95 -8.00 0.49
C TYR A 71 11.68 -8.52 -0.73
N HIS A 72 10.94 -9.20 -1.60
CA HIS A 72 11.46 -9.75 -2.85
C HIS A 72 10.59 -9.27 -4.01
N ILE A 73 11.22 -9.13 -5.18
CA ILE A 73 10.50 -8.85 -6.42
C ILE A 73 9.45 -9.95 -6.62
N GLY A 74 8.23 -9.54 -6.91
CA GLY A 74 7.10 -10.45 -7.09
C GLY A 74 6.26 -10.68 -5.84
N ASP A 75 6.73 -10.25 -4.66
CA ASP A 75 5.95 -10.34 -3.43
C ASP A 75 4.71 -9.44 -3.52
N LEU A 76 3.65 -9.89 -2.86
CA LEU A 76 2.46 -9.06 -2.63
C LEU A 76 2.52 -8.53 -1.21
N ILE A 77 2.41 -7.22 -1.06
CA ILE A 77 2.33 -6.59 0.26
C ILE A 77 1.04 -5.79 0.36
N GLU A 78 0.62 -5.55 1.59
CA GLU A 78 -0.57 -4.77 1.88
C GLU A 78 -0.26 -3.29 1.98
N ILE A 79 -1.04 -2.46 1.29
CA ILE A 79 -1.12 -1.02 1.53
C ILE A 79 -2.48 -0.76 2.17
N SER A 80 -2.48 -0.22 3.38
CA SER A 80 -3.72 0.02 4.12
C SER A 80 -3.47 0.99 5.28
N VAL A 81 -4.52 1.31 6.01
CA VAL A 81 -4.41 2.12 7.25
C VAL A 81 -3.55 1.43 8.30
N GLU A 82 -3.42 0.10 8.24
CA GLU A 82 -2.56 -0.66 9.16
C GLU A 82 -1.11 -0.72 8.67
N ASN A 83 -0.85 -0.34 7.44
CA ASN A 83 0.48 -0.27 6.84
C ASN A 83 0.53 0.95 5.92
N GLU A 84 0.39 2.13 6.53
CA GLU A 84 0.16 3.38 5.83
C GLU A 84 1.45 3.98 5.29
N PRO A 85 1.55 4.16 3.96
CA PRO A 85 2.70 4.85 3.38
C PRO A 85 2.63 6.36 3.63
N THR A 86 3.75 7.04 3.41
CA THR A 86 3.83 8.50 3.51
C THR A 86 3.54 9.17 2.18
N LEU A 87 3.76 8.48 1.06
CA LEU A 87 3.57 9.05 -0.28
C LEU A 87 3.32 7.95 -1.30
N ILE A 88 2.35 8.17 -2.17
CA ILE A 88 2.10 7.31 -3.32
C ILE A 88 2.06 8.20 -4.57
N THR A 89 2.85 7.85 -5.57
CA THR A 89 2.89 8.57 -6.85
C THR A 89 2.70 7.62 -8.02
N LEU A 90 2.22 8.18 -9.12
CA LEU A 90 2.20 7.49 -10.42
C LEU A 90 3.57 7.55 -11.08
N ASP A 91 3.71 6.82 -12.16
CA ASP A 91 4.91 6.73 -12.98
C ASP A 91 5.39 8.11 -13.48
N ASP A 92 4.46 9.02 -13.75
CA ASP A 92 4.76 10.38 -14.23
C ASP A 92 5.06 11.37 -13.09
N GLY A 93 5.07 10.89 -11.84
CA GLY A 93 5.32 11.73 -10.67
C GLY A 93 4.08 12.37 -10.06
N SER A 94 2.90 12.18 -10.66
CA SER A 94 1.65 12.71 -10.11
C SER A 94 1.37 12.06 -8.76
N ILE A 95 1.00 12.88 -7.76
CA ILE A 95 0.71 12.39 -6.42
C ILE A 95 -0.69 11.77 -6.39
N ILE A 96 -0.78 10.49 -6.01
CA ILE A 96 -2.05 9.81 -5.75
C ILE A 96 -2.50 10.13 -4.33
N TRP A 97 -1.59 10.06 -3.38
CA TRP A 97 -1.89 10.28 -1.97
C TRP A 97 -0.64 10.69 -1.21
N LYS A 98 -0.83 11.56 -0.24
CA LYS A 98 0.25 12.04 0.63
C LYS A 98 -0.28 12.15 2.05
N LYS A 99 0.48 11.58 2.97
CA LYS A 99 0.14 11.64 4.38
C LYS A 99 0.38 13.03 4.96
#